data_1cc9cae5a9c662e73edfa462b53c2ba2
#
_entry.id   1cc9cae5a9c662e73edfa462b53c2ba2
#
_cell.length_a   1.000
_cell.length_b   1.000
_cell.length_c   1.000
_cell.angle_alpha   90.00
_cell.angle_beta   90.00
_cell.angle_gamma   90.00
#
_symmetry.space_group_name_H-M   'P 1'
#
loop_
_entity.id
_entity.type
_entity.pdbx_description
1 polymer ?
#
loop_
_entity_poly.entity_id
_entity_poly.type
_entity_poly.pdbx_seq_one_letter_code
_entity_poly.pdbx_strand_id
1 'polypeptide(L)'
;EEFDGEPEIIAKVEHAMRRMGQLEPHIPYVRYLLSVDPGDPAISAMDASARRRRVLDAVRALAIRGAGLRPIVFVFEDLHWIDASTEEYLNALMGSVTGAPIMLVLTYRVGYTPPFGSRSFYTTLTLHTLSEAESLAMAGRVLGTDQFPDELKAALMDKAEGVPLFVEEVAKTLLDLGVLRRENGALRMVKGIGEVSVPDTIQGIIMARLDRLGEDGKRTVQLASVIGRQFLHRLLERIAGLTGSLEGLLQELKALEIIYEQGLLPEPAYIFKHAVIQDVAYNSLLKERRRELHRAVGAAIEELYPDRLADHYQELAHHFVNGEEWSKAFDFLVRSGDRAKDAFANQTALDFYAKALEVAGRVPAAPPRRIMEIYQRRGQVWRLMGRLSDAIAELERMLTM
;
A
#
# COMPACT_ATOMS: atom_id res chain seq x y z
N GLU A 1 1.13 19.86 -1.60
CA GLU A 1 2.12 19.23 -0.71
C GLU A 1 1.43 18.96 0.64
N GLU A 2 1.95 18.02 1.43
CA GLU A 2 1.26 17.50 2.63
C GLU A 2 1.02 18.53 3.74
N PHE A 3 1.77 19.65 3.74
CA PHE A 3 1.62 20.75 4.69
C PHE A 3 0.94 21.99 4.11
N ASP A 4 0.46 21.94 2.88
CA ASP A 4 -0.25 23.07 2.30
C ASP A 4 -1.59 23.27 3.02
N GLY A 5 -1.87 24.49 3.43
CA GLY A 5 -3.20 24.87 3.87
C GLY A 5 -4.20 24.88 2.71
N GLU A 6 -5.50 24.82 3.02
CA GLU A 6 -6.55 24.82 1.99
C GLU A 6 -6.40 25.93 0.94
N PRO A 7 -6.07 27.21 1.31
CA PRO A 7 -5.86 28.26 0.32
C PRO A 7 -4.69 28.01 -0.62
N GLU A 8 -3.62 27.36 -0.13
CA GLU A 8 -2.45 27.03 -0.93
C GLU A 8 -2.73 25.89 -1.91
N ILE A 9 -3.46 24.87 -1.47
CA ILE A 9 -3.92 23.76 -2.33
C ILE A 9 -4.77 24.32 -3.47
N ILE A 10 -5.74 25.18 -3.15
CA ILE A 10 -6.60 25.84 -4.12
C ILE A 10 -5.77 26.61 -5.15
N ALA A 11 -4.86 27.48 -4.68
CA ALA A 11 -4.01 28.28 -5.57
C ALA A 11 -3.12 27.43 -6.48
N LYS A 12 -2.53 26.36 -5.97
CA LYS A 12 -1.69 25.42 -6.74
C LYS A 12 -2.50 24.69 -7.79
N VAL A 13 -3.68 24.16 -7.45
CA VAL A 13 -4.58 23.47 -8.38
C VAL A 13 -4.99 24.42 -9.52
N GLU A 14 -5.49 25.62 -9.18
CA GLU A 14 -5.91 26.57 -10.19
C GLU A 14 -4.77 26.99 -11.11
N HIS A 15 -3.61 27.33 -10.53
CA HIS A 15 -2.44 27.70 -11.30
C HIS A 15 -2.00 26.60 -12.25
N ALA A 16 -1.86 25.36 -11.76
CA ALA A 16 -1.43 24.23 -12.56
C ALA A 16 -2.41 23.91 -13.71
N MET A 17 -3.72 23.85 -13.40
CA MET A 17 -4.74 23.50 -14.38
C MET A 17 -4.93 24.60 -15.45
N ARG A 18 -4.90 25.88 -15.06
CA ARG A 18 -4.94 27.01 -16.03
C ARG A 18 -3.69 27.04 -16.92
N ARG A 19 -2.51 26.76 -16.35
CA ARG A 19 -1.25 26.67 -17.10
C ARG A 19 -1.25 25.54 -18.13
N MET A 20 -1.90 24.42 -17.83
CA MET A 20 -2.07 23.32 -18.78
C MET A 20 -3.10 23.65 -19.87
N GLY A 21 -4.01 24.58 -19.62
CA GLY A 21 -5.08 25.04 -20.53
C GLY A 21 -6.18 24.01 -20.77
N GLN A 22 -7.38 24.48 -21.10
CA GLN A 22 -8.56 23.66 -21.39
C GLN A 22 -9.05 22.78 -20.22
N LEU A 23 -8.57 23.03 -18.99
CA LEU A 23 -8.96 22.29 -17.79
C LEU A 23 -9.80 23.12 -16.82
N GLU A 24 -10.07 24.39 -17.13
CA GLU A 24 -10.83 25.30 -16.28
C GLU A 24 -12.18 24.74 -15.83
N PRO A 25 -12.99 24.09 -16.69
CA PRO A 25 -14.26 23.50 -16.28
C PRO A 25 -14.12 22.34 -15.28
N HIS A 26 -12.91 21.78 -15.17
CA HIS A 26 -12.61 20.65 -14.29
C HIS A 26 -12.03 21.06 -12.94
N ILE A 27 -11.60 22.33 -12.77
CA ILE A 27 -10.99 22.83 -11.53
C ILE A 27 -11.86 22.56 -10.30
N PRO A 28 -13.16 22.86 -10.27
CA PRO A 28 -13.98 22.63 -9.09
C PRO A 28 -14.07 21.16 -8.69
N TYR A 29 -14.03 20.22 -9.65
CA TYR A 29 -14.07 18.78 -9.38
C TYR A 29 -12.74 18.24 -8.85
N VAL A 30 -11.61 18.80 -9.30
CA VAL A 30 -10.27 18.46 -8.74
C VAL A 30 -10.15 19.03 -7.33
N ARG A 31 -10.62 20.26 -7.07
CA ARG A 31 -10.66 20.85 -5.73
C ARG A 31 -11.52 19.99 -4.79
N TYR A 32 -12.70 19.56 -5.25
CA TYR A 32 -13.58 18.65 -4.52
C TYR A 32 -12.88 17.31 -4.21
N LEU A 33 -12.16 16.72 -5.17
CA LEU A 33 -11.41 15.48 -4.98
C LEU A 33 -10.32 15.62 -3.89
N LEU A 34 -9.71 16.78 -3.82
CA LEU A 34 -8.68 17.11 -2.81
C LEU A 34 -9.28 17.56 -1.46
N SER A 35 -10.60 17.44 -1.30
CA SER A 35 -11.31 17.80 -0.06
C SER A 35 -11.14 19.27 0.37
N VAL A 36 -10.98 20.17 -0.59
CA VAL A 36 -10.98 21.62 -0.39
C VAL A 36 -12.24 22.25 -1.01
N ASP A 37 -12.54 23.52 -0.63
CA ASP A 37 -13.73 24.22 -1.18
C ASP A 37 -13.75 24.16 -2.71
N PRO A 38 -14.74 23.53 -3.34
CA PRO A 38 -14.82 23.45 -4.80
C PRO A 38 -15.02 24.82 -5.49
N GLY A 39 -15.42 25.84 -4.76
CA GLY A 39 -15.71 27.18 -5.31
C GLY A 39 -17.00 27.27 -6.11
N ASP A 40 -17.78 26.21 -6.19
CA ASP A 40 -19.08 26.14 -6.86
C ASP A 40 -20.10 25.37 -6.00
N PRO A 41 -21.07 26.06 -5.38
CA PRO A 41 -22.09 25.41 -4.56
C PRO A 41 -22.92 24.36 -5.30
N ALA A 42 -23.03 24.46 -6.63
CA ALA A 42 -23.76 23.49 -7.43
C ALA A 42 -23.16 22.08 -7.33
N ILE A 43 -21.86 21.96 -7.08
CA ILE A 43 -21.18 20.66 -6.92
C ILE A 43 -21.67 19.94 -5.68
N SER A 44 -21.81 20.63 -4.55
CA SER A 44 -22.35 20.06 -3.33
C SER A 44 -23.83 19.68 -3.45
N ALA A 45 -24.59 20.42 -4.23
CA ALA A 45 -26.00 20.15 -4.50
C ALA A 45 -26.24 19.10 -5.60
N MET A 46 -25.20 18.75 -6.37
CA MET A 46 -25.27 17.79 -7.47
C MET A 46 -25.58 16.38 -6.96
N ASP A 47 -26.36 15.61 -7.76
CA ASP A 47 -26.52 14.18 -7.52
C ASP A 47 -25.17 13.47 -7.42
N ALA A 48 -25.07 12.57 -6.46
CA ALA A 48 -23.86 11.86 -6.09
C ALA A 48 -23.19 11.14 -7.27
N SER A 49 -23.99 10.43 -8.06
CA SER A 49 -23.48 9.65 -9.19
C SER A 49 -23.01 10.57 -10.34
N ALA A 50 -23.72 11.69 -10.55
CA ALA A 50 -23.32 12.70 -11.52
C ALA A 50 -22.01 13.39 -11.10
N ARG A 51 -21.88 13.75 -9.82
CA ARG A 51 -20.65 14.35 -9.28
C ARG A 51 -19.46 13.41 -9.42
N ARG A 52 -19.61 12.12 -9.05
CA ARG A 52 -18.56 11.11 -9.21
C ARG A 52 -18.12 11.01 -10.67
N ARG A 53 -19.05 10.92 -11.63
CA ARG A 53 -18.70 10.90 -13.06
C ARG A 53 -17.90 12.12 -13.47
N ARG A 54 -18.27 13.31 -12.99
CA ARG A 54 -17.56 14.56 -13.29
C ARG A 54 -16.15 14.59 -12.69
N VAL A 55 -15.97 14.06 -11.49
CA VAL A 55 -14.65 13.90 -10.87
C VAL A 55 -13.78 12.94 -11.68
N LEU A 56 -14.30 11.78 -12.08
CA LEU A 56 -13.59 10.83 -12.94
C LEU A 56 -13.23 11.45 -14.29
N ASP A 57 -14.16 12.21 -14.90
CA ASP A 57 -13.89 12.96 -16.14
C ASP A 57 -12.80 14.01 -15.96
N ALA A 58 -12.78 14.71 -14.82
CA ALA A 58 -11.75 15.70 -14.51
C ALA A 58 -10.36 15.07 -14.37
N VAL A 59 -10.24 13.96 -13.64
CA VAL A 59 -8.97 13.25 -13.49
C VAL A 59 -8.50 12.68 -14.83
N ARG A 60 -9.42 12.14 -15.62
CA ARG A 60 -9.13 11.66 -16.98
C ARG A 60 -8.65 12.79 -17.89
N ALA A 61 -9.34 13.93 -17.90
CA ALA A 61 -8.97 15.09 -18.70
C ALA A 61 -7.58 15.61 -18.31
N LEU A 62 -7.27 15.63 -17.01
CA LEU A 62 -5.97 16.00 -16.48
C LEU A 62 -4.86 15.06 -16.99
N ALA A 63 -5.09 13.75 -16.95
CA ALA A 63 -4.16 12.74 -17.45
C ALA A 63 -3.90 12.90 -18.95
N ILE A 64 -4.96 13.05 -19.77
CA ILE A 64 -4.85 13.21 -21.21
C ILE A 64 -4.14 14.52 -21.55
N ARG A 65 -4.48 15.62 -20.87
CA ARG A 65 -3.86 16.91 -21.13
C ARG A 65 -2.39 16.93 -20.73
N GLY A 66 -2.07 16.35 -19.57
CA GLY A 66 -0.69 16.16 -19.11
C GLY A 66 0.13 15.34 -20.11
N ALA A 67 -0.44 14.25 -20.62
CA ALA A 67 0.20 13.41 -21.63
C ALA A 67 0.47 14.16 -22.95
N GLY A 68 -0.40 15.10 -23.34
CA GLY A 68 -0.17 15.96 -24.49
C GLY A 68 1.02 16.92 -24.34
N LEU A 69 1.45 17.20 -23.10
CA LEU A 69 2.63 17.99 -22.81
C LEU A 69 3.90 17.13 -22.78
N ARG A 70 3.81 15.94 -22.21
CA ARG A 70 4.87 14.92 -22.15
C ARG A 70 4.23 13.53 -22.10
N PRO A 71 4.75 12.54 -22.86
CA PRO A 71 4.28 11.17 -22.75
C PRO A 71 4.30 10.69 -21.28
N ILE A 72 3.24 10.02 -20.86
CA ILE A 72 3.08 9.54 -19.48
C ILE A 72 3.06 8.01 -19.46
N VAL A 73 3.81 7.43 -18.53
CA VAL A 73 3.71 6.02 -18.17
C VAL A 73 3.08 5.93 -16.78
N PHE A 74 1.89 5.36 -16.70
CA PHE A 74 1.28 5.00 -15.42
C PHE A 74 1.60 3.54 -15.11
N VAL A 75 2.13 3.29 -13.92
CA VAL A 75 2.38 1.96 -13.42
C VAL A 75 1.44 1.72 -12.25
N PHE A 76 0.58 0.71 -12.39
CA PHE A 76 -0.30 0.24 -11.33
C PHE A 76 0.17 -1.15 -10.92
N GLU A 77 0.73 -1.25 -9.73
CA GLU A 77 1.24 -2.50 -9.20
C GLU A 77 0.20 -3.18 -8.32
N ASP A 78 0.27 -4.52 -8.30
CA ASP A 78 -0.53 -5.36 -7.42
C ASP A 78 -2.06 -5.17 -7.55
N LEU A 79 -2.57 -5.06 -8.79
CA LEU A 79 -3.99 -4.85 -9.08
C LEU A 79 -4.95 -5.87 -8.42
N HIS A 80 -4.46 -7.01 -7.99
CA HIS A 80 -5.28 -7.99 -7.26
C HIS A 80 -5.71 -7.47 -5.87
N TRP A 81 -5.21 -6.31 -5.42
CA TRP A 81 -5.63 -5.59 -4.21
C TRP A 81 -6.36 -4.27 -4.50
N ILE A 82 -6.67 -4.02 -5.78
CA ILE A 82 -7.32 -2.78 -6.18
C ILE A 82 -8.71 -2.65 -5.56
N ASP A 83 -9.07 -1.44 -5.11
CA ASP A 83 -10.43 -1.15 -4.70
C ASP A 83 -11.36 -0.88 -5.90
N ALA A 84 -12.65 -1.11 -5.71
CA ALA A 84 -13.65 -0.98 -6.78
C ALA A 84 -13.71 0.43 -7.40
N SER A 85 -13.39 1.47 -6.64
CA SER A 85 -13.42 2.85 -7.15
C SER A 85 -12.24 3.15 -8.06
N THR A 86 -11.05 2.68 -7.67
CA THR A 86 -9.85 2.79 -8.49
C THR A 86 -9.94 1.91 -9.74
N GLU A 87 -10.53 0.72 -9.64
CA GLU A 87 -10.78 -0.15 -10.79
C GLU A 87 -11.73 0.49 -11.82
N GLU A 88 -12.80 1.15 -11.37
CA GLU A 88 -13.72 1.90 -12.23
C GLU A 88 -12.99 3.05 -12.95
N TYR A 89 -12.15 3.81 -12.23
CA TYR A 89 -11.33 4.86 -12.83
C TYR A 89 -10.37 4.30 -13.87
N LEU A 90 -9.67 3.23 -13.56
CA LEU A 90 -8.73 2.58 -14.47
C LEU A 90 -9.43 2.08 -15.74
N ASN A 91 -10.62 1.51 -15.62
CA ASN A 91 -11.43 1.08 -16.75
C ASN A 91 -11.86 2.27 -17.64
N ALA A 92 -12.24 3.40 -17.03
CA ALA A 92 -12.57 4.64 -17.74
C ALA A 92 -11.34 5.22 -18.46
N LEU A 93 -10.17 5.23 -17.80
CA LEU A 93 -8.91 5.70 -18.36
C LEU A 93 -8.50 4.84 -19.57
N MET A 94 -8.60 3.51 -19.45
CA MET A 94 -8.33 2.55 -20.54
C MET A 94 -9.07 2.87 -21.84
N GLY A 95 -10.30 3.39 -21.74
CA GLY A 95 -11.09 3.84 -22.91
C GLY A 95 -10.48 5.04 -23.64
N SER A 96 -9.58 5.76 -23.05
CA SER A 96 -9.01 7.01 -23.57
C SER A 96 -7.53 6.92 -23.99
N VAL A 97 -6.88 5.81 -23.65
CA VAL A 97 -5.42 5.61 -23.88
C VAL A 97 -5.05 5.67 -25.37
N THR A 98 -5.92 5.14 -26.24
CA THR A 98 -5.65 5.10 -27.70
C THR A 98 -5.56 6.46 -28.38
N GLY A 99 -6.07 7.51 -27.74
CA GLY A 99 -6.05 8.90 -28.28
C GLY A 99 -5.00 9.80 -27.66
N ALA A 100 -4.15 9.29 -26.77
CA ALA A 100 -3.17 10.08 -26.01
C ALA A 100 -1.84 9.33 -25.88
N PRO A 101 -0.69 10.02 -25.76
CA PRO A 101 0.61 9.38 -25.53
C PRO A 101 0.72 8.89 -24.05
N ILE A 102 -0.12 7.93 -23.70
CA ILE A 102 -0.21 7.29 -22.39
C ILE A 102 0.10 5.81 -22.54
N MET A 103 1.03 5.31 -21.74
CA MET A 103 1.27 3.88 -21.55
C MET A 103 0.80 3.47 -20.16
N LEU A 104 0.03 2.39 -20.08
CA LEU A 104 -0.37 1.78 -18.81
C LEU A 104 0.39 0.47 -18.64
N VAL A 105 1.08 0.33 -17.52
CA VAL A 105 1.74 -0.91 -17.09
C VAL A 105 0.99 -1.41 -15.86
N LEU A 106 0.43 -2.60 -15.95
CA LEU A 106 -0.43 -3.18 -14.92
C LEU A 106 0.18 -4.48 -14.45
N THR A 107 0.47 -4.61 -13.15
CA THR A 107 0.96 -5.87 -12.58
C THR A 107 -0.09 -6.51 -11.68
N TYR A 108 -0.25 -7.82 -11.80
CA TYR A 108 -1.18 -8.59 -10.96
C TYR A 108 -0.78 -10.06 -10.86
N ARG A 109 -1.29 -10.74 -9.86
CA ARG A 109 -1.04 -12.18 -9.65
C ARG A 109 -2.01 -13.03 -10.44
N VAL A 110 -1.60 -14.28 -10.67
CA VAL A 110 -2.47 -15.34 -11.21
C VAL A 110 -3.72 -15.45 -10.32
N GLY A 111 -4.90 -15.53 -10.96
CA GLY A 111 -6.20 -15.55 -10.27
C GLY A 111 -6.95 -14.22 -10.28
N TYR A 112 -6.29 -13.09 -10.51
CA TYR A 112 -6.98 -11.82 -10.78
C TYR A 112 -7.35 -11.74 -12.27
N THR A 113 -8.60 -11.40 -12.56
CA THR A 113 -9.09 -11.18 -13.92
C THR A 113 -9.41 -9.70 -14.08
N PRO A 114 -8.60 -8.95 -14.83
CA PRO A 114 -8.88 -7.54 -15.08
C PRO A 114 -10.22 -7.35 -15.81
N PRO A 115 -11.06 -6.39 -15.39
CA PRO A 115 -12.38 -6.16 -15.97
C PRO A 115 -12.33 -5.45 -17.32
N PHE A 116 -11.15 -5.28 -17.91
CA PHE A 116 -10.94 -4.48 -19.12
C PHE A 116 -11.30 -5.21 -20.42
N GLY A 117 -11.53 -6.51 -20.37
CA GLY A 117 -11.78 -7.35 -21.56
C GLY A 117 -10.58 -7.45 -22.50
N SER A 118 -10.76 -8.11 -23.64
CA SER A 118 -9.77 -8.11 -24.71
C SER A 118 -9.91 -6.86 -25.58
N ARG A 119 -8.86 -6.05 -25.65
CA ARG A 119 -8.78 -4.85 -26.49
C ARG A 119 -7.55 -4.96 -27.37
N SER A 120 -7.60 -4.47 -28.59
CA SER A 120 -6.51 -4.60 -29.58
C SER A 120 -5.20 -3.90 -29.15
N PHE A 121 -5.26 -2.96 -28.21
CA PHE A 121 -4.12 -2.25 -27.64
C PHE A 121 -3.68 -2.79 -26.28
N TYR A 122 -4.28 -3.87 -25.79
CA TYR A 122 -3.94 -4.52 -24.52
C TYR A 122 -3.14 -5.79 -24.80
N THR A 123 -1.95 -5.86 -24.24
CA THR A 123 -1.06 -7.02 -24.36
C THR A 123 -0.80 -7.60 -22.98
N THR A 124 -1.06 -8.89 -22.82
CA THR A 124 -0.75 -9.60 -21.58
C THR A 124 0.62 -10.27 -21.72
N LEU A 125 1.50 -10.01 -20.75
CA LEU A 125 2.79 -10.66 -20.63
C LEU A 125 2.77 -11.55 -19.39
N THR A 126 2.90 -12.84 -19.58
CA THR A 126 3.01 -13.81 -18.50
C THR A 126 4.48 -13.96 -18.11
N LEU A 127 4.81 -13.66 -16.86
CA LEU A 127 6.14 -13.88 -16.32
C LEU A 127 6.21 -15.30 -15.76
N HIS A 128 7.23 -16.05 -16.19
CA HIS A 128 7.56 -17.37 -15.71
C HIS A 128 8.75 -17.30 -14.74
N THR A 129 9.02 -18.39 -14.03
CA THR A 129 10.27 -18.57 -13.28
C THR A 129 11.46 -18.50 -14.23
N LEU A 130 12.59 -18.04 -13.73
CA LEU A 130 13.83 -17.96 -14.48
C LEU A 130 14.33 -19.37 -14.86
N SER A 131 14.86 -19.50 -16.05
CA SER A 131 15.66 -20.66 -16.44
C SER A 131 16.95 -20.74 -15.62
N GLU A 132 17.62 -21.87 -15.66
CA GLU A 132 18.94 -22.04 -15.02
C GLU A 132 19.94 -20.97 -15.45
N ALA A 133 20.05 -20.74 -16.75
CA ALA A 133 20.97 -19.72 -17.31
C ALA A 133 20.64 -18.30 -16.82
N GLU A 134 19.36 -17.94 -16.78
CA GLU A 134 18.91 -16.63 -16.28
C GLU A 134 19.12 -16.49 -14.77
N SER A 135 18.87 -17.56 -14.00
CA SER A 135 19.13 -17.60 -12.56
C SER A 135 20.60 -17.40 -12.25
N LEU A 136 21.50 -18.08 -12.98
CA LEU A 136 22.93 -17.92 -12.84
C LEU A 136 23.39 -16.52 -13.27
N ALA A 137 22.86 -15.97 -14.37
CA ALA A 137 23.16 -14.61 -14.79
C ALA A 137 22.71 -13.58 -13.75
N MET A 138 21.56 -13.79 -13.11
CA MET A 138 21.07 -12.94 -12.03
C MET A 138 21.96 -13.05 -10.79
N ALA A 139 22.28 -14.27 -10.33
CA ALA A 139 23.20 -14.51 -9.23
C ALA A 139 24.57 -13.88 -9.51
N GLY A 140 25.05 -13.94 -10.76
CA GLY A 140 26.27 -13.31 -11.18
C GLY A 140 26.31 -11.80 -10.98
N ARG A 141 25.22 -11.13 -11.26
CA ARG A 141 25.09 -9.68 -11.00
C ARG A 141 25.12 -9.36 -9.51
N VAL A 142 24.45 -10.16 -8.68
CA VAL A 142 24.44 -10.00 -7.22
C VAL A 142 25.82 -10.26 -6.64
N LEU A 143 26.46 -11.34 -7.08
CA LEU A 143 27.76 -11.78 -6.57
C LEU A 143 28.94 -11.06 -7.23
N GLY A 144 28.70 -10.36 -8.36
CA GLY A 144 29.73 -9.66 -9.13
C GLY A 144 30.72 -10.61 -9.81
N THR A 145 30.27 -11.76 -10.28
CA THR A 145 31.08 -12.77 -10.98
C THR A 145 30.21 -13.64 -11.89
N ASP A 146 30.75 -14.01 -13.04
CA ASP A 146 30.08 -14.97 -13.93
C ASP A 146 30.61 -16.42 -13.76
N GLN A 147 31.58 -16.62 -12.85
CA GLN A 147 32.17 -17.92 -12.59
C GLN A 147 31.67 -18.48 -11.26
N PHE A 148 30.96 -19.58 -11.36
CA PHE A 148 30.37 -20.29 -10.21
C PHE A 148 30.96 -21.69 -10.10
N PRO A 149 31.41 -22.11 -8.88
CA PRO A 149 31.64 -23.53 -8.60
C PRO A 149 30.36 -24.33 -8.83
N ASP A 150 30.50 -25.57 -9.31
CA ASP A 150 29.34 -26.40 -9.64
C ASP A 150 28.45 -26.71 -8.41
N GLU A 151 29.03 -26.82 -7.24
CA GLU A 151 28.32 -26.95 -5.96
C GLU A 151 27.42 -25.74 -5.68
N LEU A 152 27.90 -24.52 -5.98
CA LEU A 152 27.13 -23.29 -5.83
C LEU A 152 26.00 -23.21 -6.84
N LYS A 153 26.24 -23.63 -8.10
CA LYS A 153 25.17 -23.70 -9.11
C LYS A 153 24.06 -24.64 -8.67
N ALA A 154 24.43 -25.85 -8.23
CA ALA A 154 23.48 -26.85 -7.77
C ALA A 154 22.64 -26.31 -6.59
N ALA A 155 23.25 -25.67 -5.62
CA ALA A 155 22.55 -25.11 -4.46
C ALA A 155 21.63 -23.95 -4.82
N LEU A 156 22.05 -23.08 -5.74
CA LEU A 156 21.19 -21.98 -6.24
C LEU A 156 19.96 -22.54 -6.97
N MET A 157 20.15 -23.59 -7.77
CA MET A 157 19.04 -24.19 -8.51
C MET A 157 18.07 -24.95 -7.59
N ASP A 158 18.60 -25.72 -6.66
CA ASP A 158 17.82 -26.49 -5.69
C ASP A 158 16.97 -25.58 -4.78
N LYS A 159 17.58 -24.50 -4.27
CA LYS A 159 16.91 -23.62 -3.30
C LYS A 159 16.04 -22.54 -3.93
N ALA A 160 16.43 -22.00 -5.08
CA ALA A 160 15.76 -20.84 -5.65
C ALA A 160 14.62 -21.20 -6.62
N GLU A 161 14.58 -22.40 -7.18
CA GLU A 161 13.56 -22.88 -8.11
C GLU A 161 13.23 -21.88 -9.24
N GLY A 162 14.20 -21.07 -9.64
CA GLY A 162 14.04 -20.02 -10.64
C GLY A 162 13.21 -18.79 -10.20
N VAL A 163 12.87 -18.66 -8.92
CA VAL A 163 12.21 -17.48 -8.40
C VAL A 163 13.23 -16.37 -8.18
N PRO A 164 13.13 -15.20 -8.88
CA PRO A 164 14.15 -14.15 -8.84
C PRO A 164 14.55 -13.71 -7.44
N LEU A 165 13.57 -13.47 -6.57
CA LEU A 165 13.82 -13.07 -5.18
C LEU A 165 14.62 -14.14 -4.42
N PHE A 166 14.35 -15.42 -4.64
CA PHE A 166 15.08 -16.51 -4.00
C PHE A 166 16.52 -16.56 -4.48
N VAL A 167 16.75 -16.42 -5.79
CA VAL A 167 18.10 -16.35 -6.38
C VAL A 167 18.91 -15.23 -5.71
N GLU A 168 18.32 -14.04 -5.58
CA GLU A 168 18.97 -12.88 -4.96
C GLU A 168 19.29 -13.13 -3.47
N GLU A 169 18.29 -13.57 -2.71
CA GLU A 169 18.42 -13.72 -1.27
C GLU A 169 19.33 -14.90 -0.88
N VAL A 170 19.30 -16.03 -1.63
CA VAL A 170 20.23 -17.13 -1.43
C VAL A 170 21.66 -16.68 -1.72
N ALA A 171 21.89 -15.98 -2.84
CA ALA A 171 23.20 -15.48 -3.20
C ALA A 171 23.78 -14.53 -2.13
N LYS A 172 22.97 -13.58 -1.62
CA LYS A 172 23.35 -12.69 -0.52
C LYS A 172 23.65 -13.45 0.77
N THR A 173 22.79 -14.40 1.12
CA THR A 173 22.96 -15.20 2.33
C THR A 173 24.27 -15.97 2.32
N LEU A 174 24.66 -16.54 1.19
CA LEU A 174 25.94 -17.26 1.06
C LEU A 174 27.17 -16.34 1.21
N LEU A 175 27.07 -15.08 0.76
CA LEU A 175 28.10 -14.06 1.05
C LEU A 175 28.14 -13.73 2.54
N ASP A 176 27.00 -13.44 3.14
CA ASP A 176 26.88 -13.02 4.53
C ASP A 176 27.33 -14.10 5.51
N LEU A 177 27.09 -15.40 5.19
CA LEU A 177 27.55 -16.53 5.96
C LEU A 177 29.07 -16.82 5.81
N GLY A 178 29.71 -16.05 4.90
CA GLY A 178 31.12 -16.25 4.61
C GLY A 178 31.42 -17.62 3.97
N VAL A 179 30.38 -18.23 3.34
CA VAL A 179 30.57 -19.41 2.47
C VAL A 179 31.32 -19.01 1.21
N LEU A 180 30.98 -17.82 0.72
CA LEU A 180 31.63 -17.19 -0.41
C LEU A 180 32.49 -16.01 0.09
N ARG A 181 33.70 -15.91 -0.44
CA ARG A 181 34.62 -14.80 -0.15
C ARG A 181 35.24 -14.29 -1.45
N ARG A 182 35.40 -12.97 -1.54
CA ARG A 182 36.15 -12.36 -2.66
C ARG A 182 37.63 -12.38 -2.34
N GLU A 183 38.40 -13.06 -3.16
CA GLU A 183 39.86 -13.10 -3.10
C GLU A 183 40.42 -12.75 -4.48
N ASN A 184 41.25 -11.69 -4.54
CA ASN A 184 41.89 -11.21 -5.80
C ASN A 184 40.89 -10.96 -6.96
N GLY A 185 39.69 -10.48 -6.66
CA GLY A 185 38.64 -10.21 -7.66
C GLY A 185 37.84 -11.43 -8.10
N ALA A 186 38.20 -12.63 -7.65
CA ALA A 186 37.44 -13.86 -7.91
C ALA A 186 36.63 -14.27 -6.67
N LEU A 187 35.50 -14.89 -6.90
CA LEU A 187 34.67 -15.46 -5.83
C LEU A 187 35.14 -16.89 -5.57
N ARG A 188 35.49 -17.16 -4.33
CA ARG A 188 35.87 -18.52 -3.89
C ARG A 188 34.97 -19.03 -2.79
N MET A 189 34.66 -20.30 -2.88
CA MET A 189 34.01 -21.03 -1.81
C MET A 189 35.03 -21.41 -0.76
N VAL A 190 34.83 -20.92 0.48
CA VAL A 190 35.73 -21.15 1.62
C VAL A 190 35.17 -22.17 2.62
N LYS A 191 33.87 -22.49 2.50
CA LYS A 191 33.16 -23.51 3.25
C LYS A 191 32.25 -24.28 2.31
N GLY A 192 32.08 -25.59 2.55
CA GLY A 192 31.06 -26.39 1.83
C GLY A 192 29.67 -25.88 2.16
N ILE A 193 28.78 -25.84 1.14
CA ILE A 193 27.38 -25.42 1.35
C ILE A 193 26.68 -26.34 2.35
N GLY A 194 27.03 -27.63 2.37
CA GLY A 194 26.52 -28.60 3.35
C GLY A 194 26.94 -28.35 4.80
N GLU A 195 27.96 -27.52 5.03
CA GLU A 195 28.41 -27.12 6.38
C GLU A 195 27.59 -25.95 6.96
N VAL A 196 26.75 -25.33 6.12
CA VAL A 196 25.97 -24.16 6.49
C VAL A 196 24.51 -24.42 6.24
N SER A 197 23.68 -24.26 7.26
CA SER A 197 22.24 -24.38 7.12
C SER A 197 21.66 -23.17 6.37
N VAL A 198 21.45 -23.32 5.06
CA VAL A 198 20.65 -22.38 4.27
C VAL A 198 19.19 -22.83 4.36
N PRO A 199 18.27 -22.01 4.90
CA PRO A 199 16.86 -22.38 5.00
C PRO A 199 16.23 -22.69 3.64
N ASP A 200 15.26 -23.61 3.63
CA ASP A 200 14.61 -24.07 2.40
C ASP A 200 13.48 -23.15 1.91
N THR A 201 13.15 -22.11 2.70
CA THR A 201 12.08 -21.17 2.37
C THR A 201 12.59 -19.75 2.36
N ILE A 202 11.99 -18.89 1.51
CA ILE A 202 12.30 -17.46 1.47
C ILE A 202 12.09 -16.80 2.85
N GLN A 203 11.05 -17.20 3.56
CA GLN A 203 10.76 -16.69 4.90
C GLN A 203 11.91 -17.04 5.87
N GLY A 204 12.40 -18.28 5.81
CA GLY A 204 13.54 -18.71 6.63
C GLY A 204 14.81 -17.96 6.30
N ILE A 205 15.09 -17.73 5.01
CA ILE A 205 16.26 -16.96 4.54
C ILE A 205 16.20 -15.52 5.03
N ILE A 206 15.05 -14.87 4.85
CA ILE A 206 14.82 -13.48 5.29
C ILE A 206 14.90 -13.41 6.82
N MET A 207 14.31 -14.37 7.54
CA MET A 207 14.37 -14.42 9.00
C MET A 207 15.83 -14.53 9.48
N ALA A 208 16.60 -15.45 8.92
CA ALA A 208 18.02 -15.60 9.26
C ALA A 208 18.83 -14.33 8.97
N ARG A 209 18.43 -13.53 7.98
CA ARG A 209 19.03 -12.24 7.68
C ARG A 209 18.64 -11.18 8.71
N LEU A 210 17.35 -11.13 9.10
CA LEU A 210 16.88 -10.22 10.16
C LEU A 210 17.48 -10.57 11.52
N ASP A 211 17.73 -11.85 11.82
CA ASP A 211 18.35 -12.30 13.07
C ASP A 211 19.83 -11.88 13.22
N ARG A 212 20.48 -11.47 12.12
CA ARG A 212 21.85 -10.95 12.14
C ARG A 212 21.94 -9.45 12.41
N LEU A 213 20.83 -8.74 12.28
CA LEU A 213 20.76 -7.35 12.73
C LEU A 213 20.98 -7.32 14.25
N GLY A 214 21.67 -6.29 14.73
CA GLY A 214 21.71 -6.02 16.16
C GLY A 214 20.28 -5.87 16.72
N GLU A 215 20.12 -5.99 18.02
CA GLU A 215 18.79 -5.95 18.66
C GLU A 215 17.98 -4.72 18.27
N ASP A 216 18.60 -3.54 18.24
CA ASP A 216 17.95 -2.29 17.85
C ASP A 216 17.57 -2.26 16.36
N GLY A 217 18.40 -2.80 15.46
CA GLY A 217 18.10 -2.93 14.03
C GLY A 217 16.92 -3.86 13.79
N LYS A 218 16.92 -5.05 14.40
CA LYS A 218 15.81 -6.00 14.32
C LYS A 218 14.53 -5.40 14.86
N ARG A 219 14.58 -4.74 16.02
CA ARG A 219 13.45 -4.05 16.63
C ARG A 219 12.91 -2.96 15.71
N THR A 220 13.79 -2.18 15.07
CA THR A 220 13.40 -1.11 14.13
C THR A 220 12.64 -1.68 12.93
N VAL A 221 13.13 -2.76 12.33
CA VAL A 221 12.45 -3.44 11.21
C VAL A 221 11.08 -3.99 11.64
N GLN A 222 10.99 -4.57 12.82
CA GLN A 222 9.74 -5.07 13.38
C GLN A 222 8.72 -3.95 13.62
N LEU A 223 9.15 -2.82 14.18
CA LEU A 223 8.30 -1.63 14.36
C LEU A 223 7.80 -1.10 13.02
N ALA A 224 8.72 -0.90 12.07
CA ALA A 224 8.38 -0.45 10.72
C ALA A 224 7.38 -1.39 10.04
N SER A 225 7.50 -2.72 10.22
CA SER A 225 6.60 -3.70 9.62
C SER A 225 5.15 -3.59 10.12
N VAL A 226 4.95 -3.13 11.36
CA VAL A 226 3.63 -2.90 11.94
C VAL A 226 3.00 -1.62 11.42
N ILE A 227 3.80 -0.56 11.18
CA ILE A 227 3.30 0.66 10.55
C ILE A 227 2.74 0.33 9.17
N GLY A 228 3.52 -0.34 8.33
CA GLY A 228 3.08 -0.74 6.99
C GLY A 228 4.24 -0.99 6.03
N ARG A 229 3.91 -1.23 4.75
CA ARG A 229 4.91 -1.41 3.70
C ARG A 229 5.72 -0.13 3.46
N GLN A 230 5.05 1.00 3.54
CA GLN A 230 5.63 2.34 3.50
C GLN A 230 5.40 3.00 4.84
N PHE A 231 6.38 3.72 5.35
CA PHE A 231 6.29 4.37 6.64
C PHE A 231 7.08 5.68 6.67
N LEU A 232 6.55 6.65 7.40
CA LEU A 232 7.16 7.96 7.59
C LEU A 232 8.19 7.90 8.74
N HIS A 233 9.30 8.63 8.56
CA HIS A 233 10.35 8.73 9.57
C HIS A 233 9.79 9.14 10.94
N ARG A 234 8.99 10.21 10.96
CA ARG A 234 8.41 10.79 12.17
C ARG A 234 7.53 9.83 12.95
N LEU A 235 6.74 9.01 12.24
CA LEU A 235 5.89 8.02 12.90
C LEU A 235 6.72 6.89 13.50
N LEU A 236 7.73 6.40 12.79
CA LEU A 236 8.65 5.40 13.31
C LEU A 236 9.43 5.94 14.52
N GLU A 237 9.96 7.15 14.44
CA GLU A 237 10.66 7.82 15.53
C GLU A 237 9.79 7.91 16.78
N ARG A 238 8.52 8.33 16.62
CA ARG A 238 7.57 8.48 17.73
C ARG A 238 7.32 7.19 18.50
N ILE A 239 7.27 6.04 17.81
CA ILE A 239 6.99 4.74 18.44
C ILE A 239 8.26 3.95 18.80
N ALA A 240 9.42 4.30 18.25
CA ALA A 240 10.63 3.51 18.43
C ALA A 240 11.14 3.51 19.87
N GLY A 241 11.08 4.65 20.56
CA GLY A 241 11.61 4.78 21.93
C GLY A 241 13.04 4.26 22.06
N LEU A 242 13.86 4.45 21.02
CA LEU A 242 15.21 3.91 20.94
C LEU A 242 16.18 4.78 21.75
N THR A 243 17.17 4.13 22.36
CA THR A 243 18.25 4.82 23.09
C THR A 243 19.35 5.33 22.17
N GLY A 244 19.38 4.88 20.90
CA GLY A 244 20.36 5.24 19.87
C GLY A 244 19.79 6.13 18.77
N SER A 245 20.65 6.54 17.83
CA SER A 245 20.24 7.30 16.66
C SER A 245 19.44 6.43 15.69
N LEU A 246 18.15 6.71 15.52
CA LEU A 246 17.31 6.06 14.53
C LEU A 246 17.89 6.22 13.11
N GLU A 247 18.48 7.37 12.81
CA GLU A 247 19.09 7.66 11.51
C GLU A 247 20.20 6.64 11.18
N GLY A 248 21.08 6.32 12.15
CA GLY A 248 22.13 5.32 11.96
C GLY A 248 21.58 3.93 11.62
N LEU A 249 20.50 3.53 12.30
CA LEU A 249 19.82 2.24 12.05
C LEU A 249 19.15 2.23 10.66
N LEU A 250 18.52 3.32 10.26
CA LEU A 250 17.90 3.43 8.92
C LEU A 250 18.96 3.40 7.81
N GLN A 251 20.14 4.00 8.02
CA GLN A 251 21.26 3.90 7.08
C GLN A 251 21.77 2.46 6.97
N GLU A 252 21.91 1.74 8.09
CA GLU A 252 22.27 0.33 8.09
C GLU A 252 21.23 -0.51 7.32
N LEU A 253 19.94 -0.32 7.58
CA LEU A 253 18.86 -1.04 6.89
C LEU A 253 18.82 -0.73 5.39
N LYS A 254 19.15 0.51 4.97
CA LYS A 254 19.31 0.88 3.55
C LYS A 254 20.53 0.18 2.94
N ALA A 255 21.69 0.18 3.63
CA ALA A 255 22.91 -0.49 3.15
C ALA A 255 22.70 -2.00 2.99
N LEU A 256 21.89 -2.61 3.84
CA LEU A 256 21.51 -4.02 3.76
C LEU A 256 20.34 -4.26 2.77
N GLU A 257 19.87 -3.25 2.07
CA GLU A 257 18.76 -3.34 1.12
C GLU A 257 17.48 -3.99 1.71
N ILE A 258 17.20 -3.71 2.97
CA ILE A 258 15.95 -4.12 3.64
C ILE A 258 14.85 -3.10 3.34
N ILE A 259 15.24 -1.81 3.34
CA ILE A 259 14.36 -0.69 3.02
C ILE A 259 15.01 0.23 1.99
N TYR A 260 14.19 1.01 1.30
CA TYR A 260 14.59 2.11 0.46
C TYR A 260 13.99 3.41 0.96
N GLU A 261 14.70 4.51 0.74
CA GLU A 261 14.17 5.84 0.97
C GLU A 261 13.32 6.27 -0.22
N GLN A 262 12.10 6.71 0.04
CA GLN A 262 11.13 7.13 -0.96
C GLN A 262 10.66 8.55 -0.65
N GLY A 263 11.22 9.52 -1.35
CA GLY A 263 10.87 10.93 -1.15
C GLY A 263 11.62 11.58 0.01
N LEU A 264 11.96 12.85 -0.19
CA LEU A 264 12.66 13.69 0.77
C LEU A 264 11.79 14.85 1.27
N LEU A 265 10.64 15.06 0.68
CA LEU A 265 9.75 16.18 0.99
C LEU A 265 8.30 15.72 1.05
N PRO A 266 7.54 16.15 2.03
CA PRO A 266 7.91 17.09 3.12
C PRO A 266 8.70 16.45 4.25
N GLU A 267 8.67 15.11 4.38
CA GLU A 267 9.50 14.36 5.33
C GLU A 267 9.99 13.04 4.70
N PRO A 268 11.10 12.47 5.20
CA PRO A 268 11.60 11.20 4.71
C PRO A 268 10.58 10.08 4.91
N ALA A 269 10.27 9.39 3.82
CA ALA A 269 9.48 8.17 3.83
C ALA A 269 10.35 6.98 3.41
N TYR A 270 10.08 5.83 3.97
CA TYR A 270 10.79 4.59 3.68
C TYR A 270 9.81 3.52 3.21
N ILE A 271 10.30 2.63 2.38
CA ILE A 271 9.53 1.48 1.89
C ILE A 271 10.35 0.21 2.03
N PHE A 272 9.73 -0.88 2.46
CA PHE A 272 10.37 -2.19 2.39
C PHE A 272 10.69 -2.57 0.95
N LYS A 273 11.93 -3.02 0.69
CA LYS A 273 12.37 -3.43 -0.66
C LYS A 273 11.39 -4.43 -1.28
N HIS A 274 10.98 -5.42 -0.50
CA HIS A 274 10.01 -6.43 -0.88
C HIS A 274 8.94 -6.59 0.21
N ALA A 275 7.67 -6.78 -0.20
CA ALA A 275 6.57 -6.99 0.74
C ALA A 275 6.82 -8.19 1.66
N VAL A 276 7.46 -9.25 1.15
CA VAL A 276 7.80 -10.44 1.94
C VAL A 276 8.74 -10.14 3.10
N ILE A 277 9.63 -9.14 3.00
CA ILE A 277 10.49 -8.73 4.12
C ILE A 277 9.63 -8.15 5.25
N GLN A 278 8.67 -7.28 4.91
CA GLN A 278 7.70 -6.76 5.87
C GLN A 278 6.90 -7.88 6.52
N ASP A 279 6.35 -8.81 5.70
CA ASP A 279 5.54 -9.93 6.20
C ASP A 279 6.33 -10.81 7.17
N VAL A 280 7.59 -11.13 6.86
CA VAL A 280 8.46 -11.93 7.74
C VAL A 280 8.76 -11.18 9.03
N ALA A 281 9.11 -9.90 8.96
CA ALA A 281 9.37 -9.07 10.14
C ALA A 281 8.12 -8.99 11.04
N TYR A 282 6.95 -8.72 10.44
CA TYR A 282 5.66 -8.67 11.14
C TYR A 282 5.30 -10.00 11.80
N ASN A 283 5.46 -11.11 11.07
CA ASN A 283 5.13 -12.45 11.58
C ASN A 283 6.13 -12.97 12.60
N SER A 284 7.33 -12.39 12.69
CA SER A 284 8.31 -12.69 13.75
C SER A 284 7.88 -12.17 15.12
N LEU A 285 6.99 -11.20 15.17
CA LEU A 285 6.43 -10.67 16.41
C LEU A 285 5.40 -11.62 17.02
N LEU A 286 5.44 -11.77 18.33
CA LEU A 286 4.38 -12.45 19.08
C LEU A 286 3.06 -11.69 18.95
N LYS A 287 1.94 -12.41 18.97
CA LYS A 287 0.61 -11.80 18.79
C LYS A 287 0.35 -10.66 19.77
N GLU A 288 0.69 -10.84 21.04
CA GLU A 288 0.50 -9.79 22.04
C GLU A 288 1.33 -8.55 21.73
N ARG A 289 2.60 -8.76 21.32
CA ARG A 289 3.47 -7.65 20.94
C ARG A 289 2.96 -6.91 19.70
N ARG A 290 2.40 -7.62 18.72
CA ARG A 290 1.74 -6.99 17.56
C ARG A 290 0.58 -6.09 17.99
N ARG A 291 -0.27 -6.57 18.90
CA ARG A 291 -1.41 -5.78 19.44
C ARG A 291 -0.92 -4.50 20.11
N GLU A 292 0.07 -4.60 21.00
CA GLU A 292 0.66 -3.45 21.67
C GLU A 292 1.19 -2.42 20.67
N LEU A 293 1.92 -2.89 19.65
CA LEU A 293 2.51 -2.02 18.64
C LEU A 293 1.44 -1.36 17.78
N HIS A 294 0.39 -2.08 17.38
CA HIS A 294 -0.73 -1.47 16.67
C HIS A 294 -1.41 -0.38 17.50
N ARG A 295 -1.60 -0.57 18.81
CA ARG A 295 -2.11 0.48 19.72
C ARG A 295 -1.19 1.68 19.74
N ALA A 296 0.12 1.45 19.84
CA ALA A 296 1.11 2.51 19.88
C ALA A 296 1.14 3.31 18.57
N VAL A 297 1.06 2.64 17.41
CA VAL A 297 0.98 3.31 16.10
C VAL A 297 -0.30 4.15 16.01
N GLY A 298 -1.46 3.58 16.35
CA GLY A 298 -2.71 4.32 16.33
C GLY A 298 -2.69 5.55 17.23
N ALA A 299 -2.15 5.43 18.46
CA ALA A 299 -2.00 6.56 19.37
C ALA A 299 -1.01 7.62 18.84
N ALA A 300 0.08 7.18 18.21
CA ALA A 300 1.04 8.11 17.60
C ALA A 300 0.44 8.89 16.43
N ILE A 301 -0.39 8.25 15.60
CA ILE A 301 -1.11 8.94 14.51
C ILE A 301 -2.08 9.98 15.07
N GLU A 302 -2.85 9.65 16.11
CA GLU A 302 -3.76 10.60 16.76
C GLU A 302 -3.00 11.83 17.30
N GLU A 303 -1.80 11.63 17.85
CA GLU A 303 -0.97 12.69 18.43
C GLU A 303 -0.27 13.54 17.36
N LEU A 304 0.23 12.92 16.30
CA LEU A 304 1.01 13.61 15.26
C LEU A 304 0.13 14.41 14.28
N TYR A 305 -1.12 13.98 14.07
CA TYR A 305 -2.01 14.54 13.05
C TYR A 305 -3.38 14.99 13.62
N PRO A 306 -3.45 15.73 14.74
CA PRO A 306 -4.74 16.07 15.37
C PRO A 306 -5.66 16.90 14.45
N ASP A 307 -5.09 17.81 13.67
CA ASP A 307 -5.84 18.70 12.77
C ASP A 307 -6.23 18.05 11.44
N ARG A 308 -5.59 16.92 11.11
CA ARG A 308 -5.80 16.17 9.86
C ARG A 308 -6.20 14.70 10.08
N LEU A 309 -6.77 14.43 11.25
CA LEU A 309 -7.13 13.07 11.65
C LEU A 309 -8.06 12.39 10.65
N ALA A 310 -8.87 13.17 9.93
CA ALA A 310 -9.76 12.65 8.90
C ALA A 310 -9.01 11.94 7.76
N ASP A 311 -7.80 12.36 7.45
CA ASP A 311 -7.00 11.74 6.39
C ASP A 311 -6.51 10.34 6.79
N HIS A 312 -6.42 10.07 8.08
CA HIS A 312 -5.91 8.83 8.68
C HIS A 312 -6.99 7.89 9.23
N TYR A 313 -8.30 8.16 9.00
CA TYR A 313 -9.36 7.32 9.59
C TYR A 313 -9.23 5.84 9.22
N GLN A 314 -8.88 5.52 7.98
CA GLN A 314 -8.73 4.12 7.53
C GLN A 314 -7.54 3.43 8.19
N GLU A 315 -6.42 4.15 8.30
CA GLU A 315 -5.21 3.70 8.95
C GLU A 315 -5.43 3.48 10.45
N LEU A 316 -6.08 4.44 11.12
CA LEU A 316 -6.47 4.33 12.52
C LEU A 316 -7.43 3.15 12.76
N ALA A 317 -8.43 2.97 11.89
CA ALA A 317 -9.32 1.83 11.96
C ALA A 317 -8.56 0.50 11.86
N HIS A 318 -7.60 0.40 10.91
CA HIS A 318 -6.75 -0.76 10.76
C HIS A 318 -5.93 -1.05 12.03
N HIS A 319 -5.25 -0.03 12.56
CA HIS A 319 -4.40 -0.22 13.73
C HIS A 319 -5.20 -0.54 14.98
N PHE A 320 -6.33 0.11 15.24
CA PHE A 320 -7.14 -0.18 16.43
C PHE A 320 -7.88 -1.53 16.35
N VAL A 321 -8.26 -2.00 15.14
CA VAL A 321 -8.78 -3.37 14.97
C VAL A 321 -7.70 -4.39 15.32
N ASN A 322 -6.49 -4.25 14.79
CA ASN A 322 -5.38 -5.18 15.06
C ASN A 322 -4.83 -5.02 16.49
N GLY A 323 -4.99 -3.85 17.08
CA GLY A 323 -4.66 -3.58 18.49
C GLY A 323 -5.72 -4.05 19.48
N GLU A 324 -6.88 -4.53 18.99
CA GLU A 324 -8.04 -4.91 19.82
C GLU A 324 -8.55 -3.77 20.74
N GLU A 325 -8.37 -2.51 20.28
CA GLU A 325 -8.98 -1.32 20.89
C GLU A 325 -10.38 -1.11 20.32
N TRP A 326 -11.29 -2.02 20.67
CA TRP A 326 -12.58 -2.17 19.99
C TRP A 326 -13.43 -0.91 19.93
N SER A 327 -13.42 -0.10 20.97
CA SER A 327 -14.18 1.16 20.99
C SER A 327 -13.65 2.16 19.96
N LYS A 328 -12.33 2.35 19.91
CA LYS A 328 -11.69 3.22 18.92
C LYS A 328 -11.81 2.65 17.50
N ALA A 329 -11.61 1.34 17.36
CA ALA A 329 -11.78 0.63 16.09
C ALA A 329 -13.18 0.87 15.52
N PHE A 330 -14.22 0.70 16.35
CA PHE A 330 -15.60 0.97 15.96
C PHE A 330 -15.80 2.41 15.50
N ASP A 331 -15.31 3.39 16.27
CA ASP A 331 -15.44 4.81 15.94
C ASP A 331 -14.77 5.14 14.60
N PHE A 332 -13.54 4.69 14.38
CA PHE A 332 -12.82 4.99 13.16
C PHE A 332 -13.32 4.22 11.95
N LEU A 333 -13.84 3.00 12.12
CA LEU A 333 -14.53 2.28 11.05
C LEU A 333 -15.79 3.04 10.58
N VAL A 334 -16.59 3.54 11.52
CA VAL A 334 -17.78 4.34 11.19
C VAL A 334 -17.39 5.64 10.46
N ARG A 335 -16.39 6.37 10.97
CA ARG A 335 -15.88 7.59 10.33
C ARG A 335 -15.29 7.32 8.93
N SER A 336 -14.59 6.21 8.76
CA SER A 336 -14.09 5.77 7.43
C SER A 336 -15.23 5.48 6.47
N GLY A 337 -16.29 4.81 6.96
CA GLY A 337 -17.50 4.56 6.20
C GLY A 337 -18.22 5.85 5.80
N ASP A 338 -18.34 6.80 6.73
CA ASP A 338 -18.95 8.11 6.46
C ASP A 338 -18.15 8.89 5.41
N ARG A 339 -16.82 8.95 5.55
CA ARG A 339 -15.94 9.61 4.57
C ARG A 339 -16.04 8.96 3.19
N ALA A 340 -16.03 7.62 3.14
CA ALA A 340 -16.19 6.89 1.89
C ALA A 340 -17.57 7.16 1.24
N LYS A 341 -18.63 7.19 2.04
CA LYS A 341 -19.99 7.55 1.57
C LYS A 341 -20.02 8.97 1.01
N ASP A 342 -19.44 9.92 1.71
CA ASP A 342 -19.40 11.33 1.31
C ASP A 342 -18.54 11.53 0.04
N ALA A 343 -17.52 10.70 -0.15
CA ALA A 343 -16.74 10.60 -1.39
C ALA A 343 -17.40 9.72 -2.46
N PHE A 344 -18.61 9.19 -2.19
CA PHE A 344 -19.37 8.28 -3.10
C PHE A 344 -18.67 6.99 -3.46
N ALA A 345 -17.66 6.58 -2.70
CA ALA A 345 -17.09 5.25 -2.74
C ALA A 345 -18.03 4.26 -2.02
N ASN A 346 -19.22 4.07 -2.62
CA ASN A 346 -20.35 3.39 -1.98
C ASN A 346 -20.01 1.97 -1.51
N GLN A 347 -19.28 1.17 -2.32
CA GLN A 347 -18.89 -0.17 -1.92
C GLN A 347 -17.92 -0.13 -0.74
N THR A 348 -16.92 0.73 -0.79
CA THR A 348 -15.96 0.94 0.30
C THR A 348 -16.66 1.38 1.59
N ALA A 349 -17.68 2.26 1.49
CA ALA A 349 -18.48 2.66 2.65
C ALA A 349 -19.22 1.46 3.27
N LEU A 350 -19.85 0.62 2.44
CA LEU A 350 -20.54 -0.59 2.90
C LEU A 350 -19.56 -1.56 3.59
N ASP A 351 -18.36 -1.73 3.06
CA ASP A 351 -17.34 -2.60 3.63
C ASP A 351 -16.87 -2.10 5.01
N PHE A 352 -16.65 -0.78 5.17
CA PHE A 352 -16.33 -0.21 6.48
C PHE A 352 -17.48 -0.35 7.48
N TYR A 353 -18.71 -0.08 7.06
CA TYR A 353 -19.87 -0.27 7.94
C TYR A 353 -20.09 -1.74 8.31
N ALA A 354 -19.83 -2.68 7.39
CA ALA A 354 -19.90 -4.10 7.69
C ALA A 354 -18.87 -4.49 8.77
N LYS A 355 -17.61 -4.06 8.61
CA LYS A 355 -16.56 -4.26 9.62
C LYS A 355 -16.91 -3.60 10.95
N ALA A 356 -17.52 -2.41 10.93
CA ALA A 356 -17.97 -1.74 12.16
C ALA A 356 -19.02 -2.59 12.90
N LEU A 357 -19.98 -3.20 12.20
CA LEU A 357 -20.97 -4.10 12.80
C LEU A 357 -20.33 -5.36 13.37
N GLU A 358 -19.32 -5.95 12.71
CA GLU A 358 -18.56 -7.08 13.24
C GLU A 358 -17.84 -6.73 14.54
N VAL A 359 -17.20 -5.54 14.57
CA VAL A 359 -16.48 -5.05 15.75
C VAL A 359 -17.43 -4.68 16.87
N ALA A 360 -18.64 -4.19 16.55
CA ALA A 360 -19.64 -3.79 17.57
C ALA A 360 -19.93 -4.89 18.59
N GLY A 361 -19.93 -6.16 18.16
CA GLY A 361 -20.12 -7.30 19.07
C GLY A 361 -18.99 -7.51 20.08
N ARG A 362 -17.85 -6.83 19.90
CA ARG A 362 -16.69 -6.87 20.81
C ARG A 362 -16.53 -5.61 21.65
N VAL A 363 -17.31 -4.57 21.35
CA VAL A 363 -17.28 -3.31 22.11
C VAL A 363 -18.07 -3.49 23.42
N PRO A 364 -17.43 -3.28 24.58
CA PRO A 364 -18.16 -3.34 25.86
C PRO A 364 -19.30 -2.33 25.85
N ALA A 365 -20.54 -2.81 26.00
CA ALA A 365 -21.76 -1.99 26.02
C ALA A 365 -21.90 -1.06 24.78
N ALA A 366 -21.68 -1.62 23.58
CA ALA A 366 -21.91 -0.86 22.33
C ALA A 366 -23.34 -0.26 22.35
N PRO A 367 -23.48 1.08 22.19
CA PRO A 367 -24.80 1.69 22.26
C PRO A 367 -25.69 1.17 21.11
N PRO A 368 -26.85 0.53 21.40
CA PRO A 368 -27.75 0.04 20.35
C PRO A 368 -28.08 1.10 19.31
N ARG A 369 -28.26 2.34 19.75
CA ARG A 369 -28.52 3.48 18.89
C ARG A 369 -27.43 3.66 17.81
N ARG A 370 -26.16 3.50 18.15
CA ARG A 370 -25.07 3.64 17.16
C ARG A 370 -25.07 2.51 16.14
N ILE A 371 -25.45 1.30 16.56
CA ILE A 371 -25.61 0.17 15.64
C ILE A 371 -26.79 0.43 14.69
N MET A 372 -27.91 0.91 15.19
CA MET A 372 -29.07 1.32 14.38
C MET A 372 -28.68 2.41 13.35
N GLU A 373 -27.89 3.40 13.76
CA GLU A 373 -27.38 4.43 12.88
C GLU A 373 -26.53 3.87 11.72
N ILE A 374 -25.75 2.80 11.96
CA ILE A 374 -24.98 2.13 10.90
C ILE A 374 -25.90 1.44 9.90
N TYR A 375 -26.94 0.72 10.35
CA TYR A 375 -27.92 0.13 9.45
C TYR A 375 -28.64 1.19 8.63
N GLN A 376 -29.00 2.33 9.23
CA GLN A 376 -29.57 3.46 8.52
C GLN A 376 -28.62 4.00 7.41
N ARG A 377 -27.33 4.20 7.74
CA ARG A 377 -26.32 4.68 6.78
C ARG A 377 -26.12 3.67 5.64
N ARG A 378 -26.06 2.37 5.93
CA ARG A 378 -26.00 1.32 4.91
C ARG A 378 -27.24 1.34 4.00
N GLY A 379 -28.42 1.47 4.57
CA GLY A 379 -29.67 1.62 3.81
C GLY A 379 -29.65 2.84 2.90
N GLN A 380 -29.09 3.98 3.36
CA GLN A 380 -28.90 5.16 2.51
C GLN A 380 -27.93 4.88 1.35
N VAL A 381 -26.81 4.19 1.59
CA VAL A 381 -25.85 3.83 0.55
C VAL A 381 -26.48 2.89 -0.48
N TRP A 382 -27.20 1.85 -0.04
CA TRP A 382 -27.91 0.94 -0.94
C TRP A 382 -28.93 1.66 -1.82
N ARG A 383 -29.66 2.64 -1.24
CA ARG A 383 -30.59 3.49 -1.99
C ARG A 383 -29.86 4.33 -3.04
N LEU A 384 -28.71 4.92 -2.70
CA LEU A 384 -27.90 5.68 -3.65
C LEU A 384 -27.40 4.82 -4.82
N MET A 385 -27.18 3.53 -4.58
CA MET A 385 -26.78 2.56 -5.61
C MET A 385 -27.97 2.01 -6.42
N GLY A 386 -29.21 2.45 -6.13
CA GLY A 386 -30.43 1.93 -6.76
C GLY A 386 -30.86 0.54 -6.30
N ARG A 387 -30.21 -0.01 -5.26
CA ARG A 387 -30.48 -1.34 -4.70
C ARG A 387 -31.54 -1.25 -3.60
N LEU A 388 -32.78 -1.00 -3.98
CA LEU A 388 -33.88 -0.73 -3.04
C LEU A 388 -34.23 -1.92 -2.14
N SER A 389 -34.14 -3.15 -2.65
CA SER A 389 -34.37 -4.37 -1.85
C SER A 389 -33.38 -4.49 -0.69
N ASP A 390 -32.11 -4.20 -0.96
CA ASP A 390 -31.06 -4.24 0.06
C ASP A 390 -31.24 -3.11 1.08
N ALA A 391 -31.64 -1.92 0.61
CA ALA A 391 -31.94 -0.81 1.50
C ALA A 391 -33.09 -1.13 2.46
N ILE A 392 -34.17 -1.77 1.97
CA ILE A 392 -35.31 -2.20 2.80
C ILE A 392 -34.83 -3.23 3.83
N ALA A 393 -34.07 -4.24 3.41
CA ALA A 393 -33.55 -5.27 4.32
C ALA A 393 -32.71 -4.70 5.47
N GLU A 394 -31.89 -3.66 5.21
CA GLU A 394 -31.11 -2.99 6.26
C GLU A 394 -32.02 -2.24 7.25
N LEU A 395 -33.06 -1.58 6.77
CA LEU A 395 -34.02 -0.87 7.63
C LEU A 395 -34.88 -1.85 8.45
N GLU A 396 -35.25 -2.99 7.88
CA GLU A 396 -35.94 -4.06 8.63
C GLU A 396 -35.07 -4.62 9.74
N ARG A 397 -33.78 -4.87 9.49
CA ARG A 397 -32.82 -5.27 10.56
C ARG A 397 -32.75 -4.24 11.67
N MET A 398 -32.72 -2.95 11.32
CA MET A 398 -32.72 -1.88 12.30
C MET A 398 -34.00 -1.91 13.19
N LEU A 399 -35.15 -2.21 12.62
CA LEU A 399 -36.43 -2.24 13.35
C LEU A 399 -36.58 -3.48 14.28
N THR A 400 -35.81 -4.54 14.04
CA THR A 400 -35.83 -5.78 14.85
C THR A 400 -34.84 -5.73 16.02
N MET A 401 -34.08 -4.66 16.16
CA MET A 401 -33.13 -4.42 17.29
C MET A 401 -33.80 -3.65 18.43
#